data_7ae08f99f9142e9b7cd852bf6b60fbcf
#
_entry.id   7ae08f99f9142e9b7cd852bf6b60fbcf
#
_cell.length_a   1.000
_cell.length_b   1.000
_cell.length_c   1.000
_cell.angle_alpha   90.00
_cell.angle_beta   90.00
_cell.angle_gamma   90.00
#
_symmetry.space_group_name_H-M   'P 1'
#
loop_
_entity.id
_entity.type
_entity.pdbx_description
1 polymer ?
#
loop_
_entity_poly.entity_id
_entity_poly.type
_entity_poly.pdbx_seq_one_letter_code
_entity_poly.pdbx_strand_id
1 'polypeptide(L)' 'MGMKFQEQVGEHHAAVLLGLPMTEIRRFSRLSGLGHLEKGDRGEQVVFTYDELRRLCLLAAQSSK' A
#
# COMPACT_ATOMS: atom_id res chain seq x y z
N MET A 1 12.45 -0.16 -23.28
CA MET A 1 12.10 0.02 -22.84
C MET A 1 11.80 -0.03 -21.89
N GLY A 2 11.76 0.08 -21.35
CA GLY A 2 11.62 -0.08 -20.35
C GLY A 2 10.58 0.16 -19.62
N MET A 3 10.22 -0.03 -19.32
CA MET A 3 9.27 0.18 -18.74
C MET A 3 9.14 0.08 -17.58
N LYS A 4 9.34 0.37 -16.90
CA LYS A 4 9.28 0.30 -15.87
C LYS A 4 8.27 0.52 -15.29
N PHE A 5 7.70 0.10 -14.77
CA PHE A 5 6.72 0.25 -14.25
C PHE A 5 6.72 0.24 -13.05
N GLN A 6 6.82 0.86 -12.30
CA GLN A 6 6.64 1.03 -11.22
C GLN A 6 5.35 1.41 -11.01
N GLU A 7 4.39 0.72 -11.15
CA GLU A 7 3.14 1.01 -10.84
C GLU A 7 2.93 1.19 -9.41
N GLN A 8 2.43 2.25 -8.92
CA GLN A 8 2.17 2.54 -7.53
C GLN A 8 0.71 2.91 -7.35
N VAL A 9 0.14 2.56 -6.23
CA VAL A 9 -1.25 2.88 -5.94
C VAL A 9 -1.32 3.57 -4.60
N GLY A 10 -2.30 4.44 -4.42
CA GLY A 10 -2.48 5.13 -3.15
C GLY A 10 -3.14 4.25 -2.10
N GLU A 11 -3.28 4.77 -0.92
CA GLU A 11 -3.88 4.02 0.19
C GLU A 11 -5.29 3.57 -0.12
N HIS A 12 -6.07 4.45 -0.67
CA HIS A 12 -7.46 4.13 -0.96
C HIS A 12 -7.56 2.98 -1.96
N HIS A 13 -6.78 3.05 -3.01
CA HIS A 13 -6.78 2.02 -4.03
C HIS A 13 -6.23 0.71 -3.46
N ALA A 14 -5.23 0.79 -2.61
CA ALA A 14 -4.67 -0.38 -1.98
C ALA A 14 -5.74 -1.06 -1.11
N ALA A 15 -6.51 -0.28 -0.39
CA ALA A 15 -7.56 -0.82 0.45
C ALA A 15 -8.58 -1.58 -0.38
N VAL A 16 -8.96 -1.01 -1.51
CA VAL A 16 -9.91 -1.65 -2.41
C VAL A 16 -9.34 -2.94 -2.97
N LEU A 17 -8.11 -2.90 -3.41
CA LEU A 17 -7.49 -4.07 -4.02
C LEU A 17 -7.33 -5.21 -3.01
N LEU A 18 -7.02 -4.89 -1.79
CA LEU A 18 -6.80 -5.92 -0.80
C LEU A 18 -8.05 -6.27 -0.01
N GLY A 19 -9.12 -5.51 -0.21
CA GLY A 19 -10.34 -5.77 0.50
C GLY A 19 -10.25 -5.45 1.97
N LEU A 20 -9.46 -4.45 2.33
CA LEU A 20 -9.26 -4.08 3.72
C LEU A 20 -9.68 -2.63 3.95
N PRO A 21 -10.07 -2.29 5.13
CA PRO A 21 -10.36 -0.89 5.44
C PRO A 21 -9.08 -0.07 5.43
N MET A 22 -9.17 1.20 5.15
CA MET A 22 -8.00 2.06 5.11
C MET A 22 -7.27 2.10 6.45
N THR A 23 -7.98 1.96 7.54
CA THR A 23 -7.35 1.94 8.85
C THR A 23 -6.38 0.76 8.96
N GLU A 24 -6.74 -0.37 8.37
CA GLU A 24 -5.85 -1.53 8.40
C GLU A 24 -4.67 -1.34 7.48
N ILE A 25 -4.87 -0.71 6.34
CA ILE A 25 -3.78 -0.42 5.43
C ILE A 25 -2.77 0.47 6.13
N ARG A 26 -3.21 1.48 6.82
CA ARG A 26 -2.32 2.39 7.51
C ARG A 26 -1.60 1.70 8.66
N ARG A 27 -2.30 0.84 9.35
CA ARG A 27 -1.71 0.12 10.46
C ARG A 27 -0.63 -0.82 9.98
N PHE A 28 -0.90 -1.60 8.96
CA PHE A 28 0.08 -2.53 8.42
C PHE A 28 1.25 -1.78 7.81
N SER A 29 1.00 -0.65 7.16
CA SER A 29 2.07 0.15 6.60
C SER A 29 3.00 0.61 7.72
N ARG A 30 2.43 1.09 8.80
CA ARG A 30 3.23 1.58 9.91
C ARG A 30 4.02 0.45 10.57
N LEU A 31 3.41 -0.69 10.76
CA LEU A 31 4.09 -1.79 11.42
C LEU A 31 5.18 -2.39 10.57
N SER A 32 4.99 -2.44 9.28
CA SER A 32 5.93 -3.10 8.38
C SER A 32 6.93 -2.18 7.76
N GLY A 33 6.65 -0.89 7.77
CA GLY A 33 7.51 0.05 7.07
C GLY A 33 7.32 0.06 5.57
N LEU A 34 6.27 -0.59 5.06
CA LEU A 34 6.01 -0.61 3.64
C LEU A 34 5.29 0.67 3.23
N GLY A 35 5.45 1.03 2.01
CA GLY A 35 4.81 2.22 1.48
C GLY A 35 5.77 3.39 1.43
N HIS A 36 5.46 4.37 0.62
CA HIS A 36 6.31 5.53 0.44
C HIS A 36 5.46 6.78 0.45
N LEU A 37 6.01 7.86 0.92
CA LEU A 37 5.32 9.12 0.86
C LEU A 37 5.63 9.83 -0.44
N GLU A 38 4.59 10.29 -1.11
CA GLU A 38 4.78 11.03 -2.33
C GLU A 38 4.10 12.35 -2.19
N LYS A 39 4.70 13.41 -2.68
CA LYS A 39 4.12 14.67 -2.65
C LYS A 39 3.43 14.93 -3.94
N GLY A 40 2.21 15.35 -3.90
CA GLY A 40 1.46 15.66 -5.08
C GLY A 40 0.84 17.02 -4.96
N ASP A 41 -0.02 17.37 -5.88
CA ASP A 41 -0.65 18.63 -5.89
C ASP A 41 -1.50 18.84 -4.67
N ARG A 42 -2.01 17.78 -4.10
CA ARG A 42 -2.85 17.89 -2.97
C ARG A 42 -2.17 17.60 -1.68
N GLY A 43 -0.88 17.57 -1.65
CA GLY A 43 -0.12 17.29 -0.44
C GLY A 43 0.50 15.93 -0.47
N GLU A 44 0.81 15.38 0.66
CA GLU A 44 1.49 14.11 0.73
C GLU A 44 0.53 12.97 0.82
N GLN A 45 0.87 11.87 0.22
CA GLN A 45 0.05 10.69 0.34
C GLN A 45 0.94 9.47 0.32
N VAL A 46 0.48 8.40 0.91
CA VAL A 46 1.22 7.16 0.96
C VAL A 46 0.86 6.34 -0.26
N VAL A 47 1.85 5.82 -0.94
CA VAL A 47 1.63 4.96 -2.10
C VAL A 47 2.37 3.65 -1.90
N PHE A 48 1.93 2.62 -2.58
CA PHE A 48 2.52 1.28 -2.47
C PHE A 48 2.78 0.73 -3.85
N THR A 49 3.87 0.00 -4.01
CA THR A 49 4.09 -0.74 -5.24
C THR A 49 3.30 -2.04 -5.14
N TYR A 50 3.14 -2.72 -6.23
CA TYR A 50 2.43 -4.01 -6.20
C TYR A 50 3.16 -5.04 -5.35
N ASP A 51 4.46 -4.97 -5.30
CA ASP A 51 5.22 -5.87 -4.47
C ASP A 51 4.89 -5.61 -3.01
N GLU A 52 4.77 -4.36 -2.65
CA GLU A 52 4.43 -4.00 -1.28
C GLU A 52 3.00 -4.42 -0.96
N LEU A 53 2.10 -4.31 -1.91
CA LEU A 53 0.74 -4.74 -1.70
C LEU A 53 0.69 -6.24 -1.41
N ARG A 54 1.51 -7.00 -2.10
CA ARG A 54 1.56 -8.40 -1.88
C ARG A 54 2.00 -8.69 -0.44
N ARG A 55 2.98 -7.97 0.04
CA ARG A 55 3.47 -8.14 1.39
C ARG A 55 2.42 -7.73 2.41
N LEU A 56 1.68 -6.67 2.15
CA LEU A 56 0.60 -6.27 3.02
C LEU A 56 -0.48 -7.33 3.07
N CYS A 57 -0.76 -7.93 1.95
CA CYS A 57 -1.75 -8.98 1.88
C CYS A 57 -1.35 -10.17 2.74
N LEU A 58 -0.08 -10.52 2.71
CA LEU A 58 0.42 -11.61 3.52
C LEU A 58 0.32 -11.29 5.00
N LEU A 59 0.61 -10.06 5.37
CA LEU A 59 0.52 -9.64 6.75
C LEU A 59 -0.93 -9.71 7.22
N ALA A 60 -1.84 -9.27 6.40
CA ALA A 60 -3.25 -9.31 6.73
C ALA A 60 -3.72 -10.74 6.92
N ALA A 61 -3.27 -11.61 6.08
CA ALA A 61 -3.63 -13.02 6.18
C ALA A 61 -3.09 -13.64 7.45
N GLN A 62 -1.89 -13.25 7.84
CA GLN A 62 -1.31 -13.79 9.05
C GLN A 62 -1.98 -13.24 10.29
N SER A 63 -2.51 -12.03 10.22
CA SER A 63 -3.11 -11.48 11.38
C SER A 63 -4.53 -11.82 11.52
N SER A 64 -5.16 -12.42 10.56
CA SER A 64 -6.53 -12.72 10.65
C SER A 64 -6.77 -13.97 11.27
N LYS A 65 -6.34 -14.44 12.21
CA LYS A 65 -6.60 -15.65 12.73
C LYS A 65 -7.56 -15.67 13.58
#